data_97976d05d7ca9d1c2fa6637435bb72bd
#
_entry.id   97976d05d7ca9d1c2fa6637435bb72bd
#
_cell.length_a   1.000
_cell.length_b   1.000
_cell.length_c   1.000
_cell.angle_alpha   90.00
_cell.angle_beta   90.00
_cell.angle_gamma   90.00
#
_symmetry.space_group_name_H-M   'P 1'
#
loop_
_entity.id
_entity.type
_entity.pdbx_description
1 polymer ?
#
loop_
_entity_poly.entity_id
_entity_poly.type
_entity_poly.pdbx_seq_one_letter_code
_entity_poly.pdbx_strand_id
1 'polypeptide(L)'
;MGIVAVLVIAIWLVSQLVIGQSQAQVEPAPEETEVGVAAEITDCAPGVVSLAAMVGTFDQATQVSETLNNFSSDAIPYLWYEVTNTGLVDCRFNVGSRVTFFTITSGEQTYYSSRDCDRSDSKDLTVLLQANVPLKAEPSAWDRVYSSSEGCSAAQGMQAVPGGGATYKLKAEVNGVISEDVRFILN
;
A
#
# COMPACT_ATOMS: atom_id res chain seq x y z
N MET A 1 -23.17 -77.45 29.68
CA MET A 1 -23.56 -76.34 28.78
C MET A 1 -24.73 -75.50 29.31
N GLY A 2 -25.24 -75.75 30.51
CA GLY A 2 -26.40 -74.97 31.02
C GLY A 2 -26.08 -73.67 31.86
N ILE A 3 -24.93 -73.61 32.52
CA ILE A 3 -24.61 -72.53 33.47
C ILE A 3 -24.17 -71.22 32.78
N VAL A 4 -23.49 -71.31 31.67
CA VAL A 4 -23.02 -70.17 30.91
C VAL A 4 -24.17 -69.40 30.23
N ALA A 5 -25.21 -70.12 29.77
CA ALA A 5 -26.38 -69.49 29.13
C ALA A 5 -27.26 -68.70 30.12
N VAL A 6 -27.36 -69.12 31.38
CA VAL A 6 -28.13 -68.44 32.44
C VAL A 6 -27.44 -67.10 32.87
N LEU A 7 -26.09 -67.07 32.96
CA LEU A 7 -25.37 -65.88 33.30
C LEU A 7 -25.43 -64.78 32.22
N VAL A 8 -25.43 -65.19 30.93
CA VAL A 8 -25.56 -64.26 29.83
C VAL A 8 -26.94 -63.61 29.79
N ILE A 9 -27.98 -64.31 30.06
CA ILE A 9 -29.35 -63.79 30.11
C ILE A 9 -29.55 -62.88 31.31
N ALA A 10 -28.95 -63.20 32.48
CA ALA A 10 -29.02 -62.34 33.66
C ALA A 10 -28.32 -61.01 33.46
N ILE A 11 -27.16 -60.97 32.79
CA ILE A 11 -26.42 -59.72 32.46
C ILE A 11 -27.19 -58.86 31.45
N TRP A 12 -27.87 -59.53 30.45
CA TRP A 12 -28.66 -58.79 29.45
C TRP A 12 -29.93 -58.17 30.06
N LEU A 13 -30.60 -58.84 31.00
CA LEU A 13 -31.78 -58.33 31.70
C LEU A 13 -31.42 -57.18 32.67
N VAL A 14 -30.26 -57.19 33.32
CA VAL A 14 -29.82 -56.12 34.18
C VAL A 14 -29.42 -54.86 33.37
N SER A 15 -28.86 -55.05 32.16
CA SER A 15 -28.53 -53.90 31.30
C SER A 15 -29.78 -53.21 30.75
N GLN A 16 -30.93 -53.87 30.62
CA GLN A 16 -32.16 -53.22 30.16
C GLN A 16 -32.88 -52.42 31.26
N LEU A 17 -32.62 -52.69 32.54
CA LEU A 17 -33.25 -51.97 33.68
C LEU A 17 -32.54 -50.64 34.03
N VAL A 18 -31.31 -50.42 33.53
CA VAL A 18 -30.54 -49.18 33.85
C VAL A 18 -30.73 -48.13 32.76
N ILE A 19 -31.31 -48.47 31.58
CA ILE A 19 -31.50 -47.51 30.47
C ILE A 19 -32.84 -46.74 30.56
N GLY A 20 -33.61 -46.91 31.64
CA GLY A 20 -34.91 -46.27 31.82
C GLY A 20 -34.91 -44.95 32.60
N GLN A 21 -33.78 -44.27 32.78
CA GLN A 21 -33.79 -42.90 33.36
C GLN A 21 -33.78 -41.86 32.24
N SER A 22 -34.89 -41.16 32.14
CA SER A 22 -35.11 -40.02 31.26
C SER A 22 -33.93 -39.05 31.33
N GLN A 23 -33.05 -39.07 30.35
CA GLN A 23 -32.24 -37.88 30.06
C GLN A 23 -33.20 -36.87 29.48
N ALA A 24 -33.47 -35.83 30.25
CA ALA A 24 -34.00 -34.59 29.71
C ALA A 24 -33.04 -34.15 28.61
N GLN A 25 -33.51 -34.27 27.36
CA GLN A 25 -32.82 -33.79 26.18
C GLN A 25 -32.74 -32.26 26.33
N VAL A 26 -31.60 -31.76 26.81
CA VAL A 26 -31.25 -30.35 26.67
C VAL A 26 -31.02 -30.18 25.19
N GLU A 27 -32.04 -29.69 24.52
CA GLU A 27 -31.94 -29.15 23.16
C GLU A 27 -30.82 -28.11 23.17
N PRO A 28 -29.72 -28.32 22.42
CA PRO A 28 -28.70 -27.25 22.32
C PRO A 28 -29.40 -26.04 21.75
N ALA A 29 -29.36 -24.93 22.50
CA ALA A 29 -29.76 -23.65 21.98
C ALA A 29 -29.06 -23.44 20.62
N PRO A 30 -29.75 -22.92 19.58
CA PRO A 30 -29.09 -22.60 18.33
C PRO A 30 -27.90 -21.71 18.68
N GLU A 31 -26.68 -22.16 18.37
CA GLU A 31 -25.55 -21.28 18.27
C GLU A 31 -25.96 -20.23 17.25
N GLU A 32 -26.27 -19.04 17.72
CA GLU A 32 -26.30 -17.85 16.87
C GLU A 32 -24.91 -17.77 16.24
N THR A 33 -24.81 -18.30 15.02
CA THR A 33 -23.69 -18.02 14.15
C THR A 33 -23.71 -16.50 13.98
N GLU A 34 -22.88 -15.80 14.74
CA GLU A 34 -22.57 -14.40 14.44
C GLU A 34 -22.07 -14.42 13.01
N VAL A 35 -22.98 -14.08 12.10
CA VAL A 35 -22.59 -13.71 10.73
C VAL A 35 -21.74 -12.48 10.93
N GLY A 36 -20.43 -12.68 10.97
CA GLY A 36 -19.47 -11.59 11.00
C GLY A 36 -19.79 -10.70 9.81
N VAL A 37 -20.41 -9.56 10.09
CA VAL A 37 -20.62 -8.51 9.08
C VAL A 37 -19.23 -8.18 8.59
N ALA A 38 -18.91 -8.56 7.34
CA ALA A 38 -17.66 -8.18 6.72
C ALA A 38 -17.53 -6.66 6.88
N ALA A 39 -16.52 -6.21 7.60
CA ALA A 39 -16.32 -4.80 7.88
C ALA A 39 -16.30 -4.05 6.55
N GLU A 40 -17.20 -3.08 6.40
CA GLU A 40 -17.28 -2.28 5.18
C GLU A 40 -15.94 -1.54 5.02
N ILE A 41 -15.27 -1.75 3.88
CA ILE A 41 -14.00 -1.08 3.58
C ILE A 41 -14.31 0.39 3.31
N THR A 42 -13.87 1.26 4.18
CA THR A 42 -14.03 2.72 4.10
C THR A 42 -12.77 3.38 3.56
N ASP A 43 -12.84 4.67 3.30
CA ASP A 43 -11.66 5.47 2.98
C ASP A 43 -10.72 5.57 4.19
N CYS A 44 -9.42 5.69 3.93
CA CYS A 44 -8.43 5.78 5.00
C CYS A 44 -8.67 7.00 5.86
N ALA A 45 -8.67 6.82 7.17
CA ALA A 45 -8.83 7.91 8.12
C ALA A 45 -7.64 8.90 8.02
N PRO A 46 -7.85 10.19 8.34
CA PRO A 46 -6.75 11.16 8.38
C PRO A 46 -5.61 10.69 9.30
N GLY A 47 -4.36 10.82 8.82
CA GLY A 47 -3.16 10.50 9.61
C GLY A 47 -2.78 9.02 9.69
N VAL A 48 -3.55 8.10 9.11
CA VAL A 48 -3.17 6.68 9.07
C VAL A 48 -2.39 6.29 7.80
N VAL A 49 -2.23 7.21 6.86
CA VAL A 49 -1.44 6.96 5.65
C VAL A 49 -0.10 7.65 5.78
N SER A 50 0.99 6.90 5.63
CA SER A 50 2.35 7.43 5.51
C SER A 50 2.81 7.38 4.05
N LEU A 51 3.65 8.34 3.67
CA LEU A 51 4.20 8.47 2.33
C LEU A 51 5.71 8.64 2.39
N ALA A 52 6.45 7.84 1.62
CA ALA A 52 7.88 7.97 1.42
C ALA A 52 8.17 8.33 -0.04
N ALA A 53 8.85 9.45 -0.29
CA ALA A 53 9.39 9.74 -1.61
C ALA A 53 10.64 8.90 -1.87
N MET A 54 10.85 8.53 -3.14
CA MET A 54 11.98 7.73 -3.57
C MET A 54 12.60 8.33 -4.83
N VAL A 55 13.91 8.28 -4.95
CA VAL A 55 14.65 8.68 -6.14
C VAL A 55 15.70 7.62 -6.47
N GLY A 56 15.92 7.33 -7.75
CA GLY A 56 16.87 6.30 -8.14
C GLY A 56 16.92 6.03 -9.62
N THR A 57 17.24 4.80 -9.97
CA THR A 57 17.25 4.27 -11.33
C THR A 57 16.06 3.35 -11.57
N PHE A 58 15.68 3.19 -12.83
CA PHE A 58 14.63 2.27 -13.23
C PHE A 58 15.05 1.55 -14.50
N ASP A 59 15.07 0.23 -14.46
CA ASP A 59 15.30 -0.62 -15.61
C ASP A 59 13.94 -1.02 -16.21
N GLN A 60 13.64 -0.46 -17.38
CA GLN A 60 12.38 -0.72 -18.08
C GLN A 60 12.25 -2.17 -18.58
N ALA A 61 13.36 -2.88 -18.82
CA ALA A 61 13.31 -4.25 -19.30
C ALA A 61 12.95 -5.24 -18.19
N THR A 62 13.49 -5.02 -16.99
CA THR A 62 13.25 -5.86 -15.80
C THR A 62 12.17 -5.34 -14.88
N GLN A 63 11.71 -4.10 -15.09
CA GLN A 63 10.76 -3.38 -14.21
C GLN A 63 11.30 -3.23 -12.78
N VAL A 64 12.62 -3.20 -12.61
CA VAL A 64 13.28 -3.03 -11.33
C VAL A 64 13.68 -1.58 -11.11
N SER A 65 13.34 -1.03 -9.96
CA SER A 65 13.82 0.28 -9.52
C SER A 65 14.68 0.14 -8.28
N GLU A 66 15.81 0.82 -8.30
CA GLU A 66 16.77 0.87 -7.20
C GLU A 66 16.97 2.30 -6.73
N THR A 67 16.96 2.52 -5.42
CA THR A 67 17.22 3.83 -4.85
C THR A 67 18.66 4.24 -5.07
N LEU A 68 18.87 5.46 -5.53
CA LEU A 68 20.18 6.07 -5.74
C LEU A 68 20.10 7.54 -5.33
N ASN A 69 21.13 8.03 -4.65
CA ASN A 69 21.18 9.42 -4.19
C ASN A 69 22.31 10.24 -4.82
N ASN A 70 23.03 9.67 -5.81
CA ASN A 70 24.14 10.34 -6.49
C ASN A 70 24.14 9.94 -7.97
N PHE A 71 23.87 10.89 -8.86
CA PHE A 71 23.68 10.66 -10.28
C PHE A 71 24.84 11.25 -11.06
N SER A 72 25.39 10.52 -12.03
CA SER A 72 26.33 11.05 -13.02
C SER A 72 25.67 12.07 -13.95
N SER A 73 26.47 12.81 -14.71
CA SER A 73 25.99 13.93 -15.54
C SER A 73 24.99 13.48 -16.62
N ASP A 74 25.05 12.24 -17.05
CA ASP A 74 24.23 11.61 -18.09
C ASP A 74 23.09 10.75 -17.56
N ALA A 75 23.05 10.49 -16.24
CA ALA A 75 22.02 9.66 -15.63
C ALA A 75 20.69 10.42 -15.50
N ILE A 76 19.61 9.76 -15.83
CA ILE A 76 18.24 10.26 -15.64
C ILE A 76 17.70 9.74 -14.29
N PRO A 77 17.39 10.61 -13.32
CA PRO A 77 16.73 10.21 -12.10
C PRO A 77 15.29 9.79 -12.35
N TYR A 78 14.86 8.71 -11.73
CA TYR A 78 13.47 8.30 -11.65
C TYR A 78 12.91 8.60 -10.28
N LEU A 79 11.69 9.08 -10.25
CA LEU A 79 10.96 9.52 -9.06
C LEU A 79 9.77 8.59 -8.85
N TRP A 80 9.60 8.08 -7.63
CA TRP A 80 8.41 7.34 -7.23
C TRP A 80 8.11 7.56 -5.75
N TYR A 81 7.09 6.92 -5.26
CA TYR A 81 6.76 6.91 -3.85
C TYR A 81 6.34 5.51 -3.39
N GLU A 82 6.40 5.32 -2.09
CA GLU A 82 5.75 4.22 -1.40
C GLU A 82 4.71 4.78 -0.43
N VAL A 83 3.49 4.26 -0.49
CA VAL A 83 2.39 4.62 0.41
C VAL A 83 2.05 3.44 1.29
N THR A 84 1.90 3.67 2.60
CA THR A 84 1.61 2.62 3.57
C THR A 84 0.45 3.05 4.46
N ASN A 85 -0.54 2.18 4.59
CA ASN A 85 -1.55 2.30 5.61
C ASN A 85 -0.95 1.83 6.95
N THR A 86 -0.73 2.74 7.88
CA THR A 86 -0.19 2.48 9.21
C THR A 86 -1.28 2.17 10.24
N GLY A 87 -2.55 2.12 9.80
CA GLY A 87 -3.68 1.71 10.61
C GLY A 87 -3.75 0.19 10.83
N LEU A 88 -4.81 -0.24 11.50
CA LEU A 88 -5.00 -1.66 11.84
C LEU A 88 -5.94 -2.39 10.87
N VAL A 89 -6.65 -1.67 10.03
CA VAL A 89 -7.63 -2.22 9.09
C VAL A 89 -7.35 -1.71 7.69
N ASP A 90 -7.69 -2.49 6.70
CA ASP A 90 -7.59 -2.11 5.30
C ASP A 90 -8.48 -0.92 4.99
N CYS A 91 -8.04 -0.02 4.10
CA CYS A 91 -8.80 1.16 3.72
C CYS A 91 -8.57 1.54 2.26
N ARG A 92 -9.48 2.32 1.69
CA ARG A 92 -9.36 2.84 0.31
C ARG A 92 -8.60 4.15 0.30
N PHE A 93 -7.71 4.32 -0.68
CA PHE A 93 -6.94 5.55 -0.84
C PHE A 93 -6.75 5.88 -2.32
N ASN A 94 -6.90 7.17 -2.68
CA ASN A 94 -6.67 7.60 -4.05
C ASN A 94 -5.16 7.84 -4.29
N VAL A 95 -4.58 7.05 -5.19
CA VAL A 95 -3.18 7.14 -5.63
C VAL A 95 -3.06 7.60 -7.09
N GLY A 96 -4.15 8.08 -7.68
CA GLY A 96 -4.20 8.47 -9.08
C GLY A 96 -3.31 9.66 -9.40
N SER A 97 -2.96 9.80 -10.67
CA SER A 97 -2.12 10.89 -11.15
C SER A 97 -2.72 12.28 -10.88
N ARG A 98 -4.05 12.38 -10.75
CA ARG A 98 -4.73 13.66 -10.45
C ARG A 98 -4.31 14.25 -9.09
N VAL A 99 -4.04 13.41 -8.11
CA VAL A 99 -3.71 13.77 -6.73
C VAL A 99 -2.26 13.47 -6.34
N THR A 100 -1.44 13.05 -7.31
CA THR A 100 -0.01 12.73 -7.12
C THR A 100 0.87 13.83 -7.69
N PHE A 101 1.81 14.30 -6.88
CA PHE A 101 2.74 15.37 -7.26
C PHE A 101 4.14 15.10 -6.72
N PHE A 102 5.15 15.49 -7.53
CA PHE A 102 6.54 15.54 -7.13
C PHE A 102 7.04 16.98 -7.18
N THR A 103 7.84 17.35 -6.19
CA THR A 103 8.50 18.66 -6.14
C THR A 103 9.98 18.45 -5.86
N ILE A 104 10.85 19.11 -6.63
CA ILE A 104 12.31 19.09 -6.43
C ILE A 104 12.76 20.52 -6.10
N THR A 105 13.47 20.65 -4.98
CA THR A 105 14.01 21.92 -4.49
C THR A 105 15.52 21.84 -4.26
N SER A 106 16.19 23.00 -4.28
CA SER A 106 17.55 23.15 -3.76
C SER A 106 17.62 24.46 -2.99
N GLY A 107 17.99 24.39 -1.71
CA GLY A 107 17.75 25.50 -0.79
C GLY A 107 16.27 25.83 -0.69
N GLU A 108 15.91 27.08 -0.91
CA GLU A 108 14.52 27.57 -0.92
C GLU A 108 13.91 27.64 -2.33
N GLN A 109 14.70 27.36 -3.36
CA GLN A 109 14.25 27.42 -4.75
C GLN A 109 13.61 26.09 -5.18
N THR A 110 12.42 26.19 -5.80
CA THR A 110 11.82 25.09 -6.54
C THR A 110 12.42 25.04 -7.94
N TYR A 111 12.92 23.86 -8.31
CA TYR A 111 13.48 23.60 -9.63
C TYR A 111 12.51 22.86 -10.54
N TYR A 112 11.72 21.97 -9.93
CA TYR A 112 10.75 21.18 -10.65
C TYR A 112 9.49 20.94 -9.80
N SER A 113 8.35 21.01 -10.47
CA SER A 113 7.06 20.58 -9.94
C SER A 113 6.29 19.85 -11.02
N SER A 114 5.86 18.64 -10.75
CA SER A 114 5.00 17.90 -11.69
C SER A 114 3.60 18.53 -11.86
N ARG A 115 3.28 19.58 -11.08
CA ARG A 115 2.07 20.40 -11.27
C ARG A 115 2.15 21.26 -12.53
N ASP A 116 3.35 21.57 -13.00
CA ASP A 116 3.62 22.36 -14.20
C ASP A 116 3.54 21.52 -15.48
N CYS A 117 3.52 20.18 -15.36
CA CYS A 117 3.41 19.28 -16.49
C CYS A 117 1.99 19.28 -17.07
N ASP A 118 1.83 18.83 -18.30
CA ASP A 118 0.51 18.57 -18.86
C ASP A 118 -0.21 17.49 -18.02
N ARG A 119 -1.36 17.85 -17.49
CA ARG A 119 -2.18 17.01 -16.61
C ARG A 119 -3.56 16.71 -17.19
N SER A 120 -3.75 16.98 -18.47
CA SER A 120 -5.04 16.77 -19.16
C SER A 120 -5.54 15.33 -19.04
N ASP A 121 -4.60 14.35 -19.05
CA ASP A 121 -4.90 12.92 -18.94
C ASP A 121 -4.85 12.39 -17.50
N SER A 122 -4.72 13.28 -16.50
CA SER A 122 -4.66 12.84 -15.11
C SER A 122 -5.97 12.24 -14.63
N LYS A 123 -5.88 11.14 -13.88
CA LYS A 123 -7.02 10.32 -13.44
C LYS A 123 -6.96 10.04 -11.95
N ASP A 124 -8.11 9.81 -11.38
CA ASP A 124 -8.22 9.21 -10.05
C ASP A 124 -8.03 7.70 -10.14
N LEU A 125 -7.37 7.12 -9.16
CA LEU A 125 -7.17 5.68 -9.00
C LEU A 125 -7.27 5.35 -7.51
N THR A 126 -8.41 4.81 -7.11
CA THR A 126 -8.61 4.35 -5.73
C THR A 126 -8.18 2.89 -5.61
N VAL A 127 -7.29 2.62 -4.67
CA VAL A 127 -6.75 1.29 -4.36
C VAL A 127 -7.09 0.90 -2.93
N LEU A 128 -7.04 -0.40 -2.65
CA LEU A 128 -7.07 -0.94 -1.29
C LEU A 128 -5.65 -0.91 -0.73
N LEU A 129 -5.44 -0.15 0.34
CA LEU A 129 -4.22 -0.22 1.13
C LEU A 129 -4.41 -1.21 2.27
N GLN A 130 -3.76 -2.36 2.17
CA GLN A 130 -3.73 -3.32 3.26
C GLN A 130 -2.94 -2.76 4.46
N ALA A 131 -3.38 -3.08 5.66
CA ALA A 131 -2.74 -2.61 6.89
C ALA A 131 -1.27 -3.04 6.95
N ASN A 132 -0.37 -2.07 7.09
CA ASN A 132 1.09 -2.24 7.17
C ASN A 132 1.76 -2.88 5.93
N VAL A 133 1.09 -2.90 4.78
CA VAL A 133 1.68 -3.37 3.53
C VAL A 133 1.97 -2.15 2.63
N PRO A 134 3.24 -1.86 2.32
CA PRO A 134 3.58 -0.76 1.43
C PRO A 134 3.15 -1.04 0.00
N LEU A 135 2.58 -0.03 -0.64
CA LEU A 135 2.28 -0.02 -2.07
C LEU A 135 3.25 0.94 -2.76
N LYS A 136 4.03 0.40 -3.70
CA LYS A 136 4.99 1.16 -4.49
C LYS A 136 4.36 1.67 -5.78
N ALA A 137 4.57 2.95 -6.08
CA ALA A 137 4.17 3.54 -7.35
C ALA A 137 5.17 3.22 -8.46
N GLU A 138 4.70 3.26 -9.71
CA GLU A 138 5.55 3.15 -10.88
C GLU A 138 6.48 4.37 -10.99
N PRO A 139 7.80 4.16 -11.23
CA PRO A 139 8.76 5.24 -11.36
C PRO A 139 8.53 6.10 -12.60
N SER A 140 8.67 7.42 -12.44
CA SER A 140 8.56 8.42 -13.50
C SER A 140 9.90 9.12 -13.73
N ALA A 141 10.35 9.21 -14.96
CA ALA A 141 11.60 9.88 -15.32
C ALA A 141 11.51 11.40 -15.08
N TRP A 142 12.60 11.99 -14.61
CA TRP A 142 12.79 13.44 -14.57
C TRP A 142 13.99 13.83 -15.45
N ASP A 143 13.73 14.65 -16.47
CA ASP A 143 14.71 15.03 -17.50
C ASP A 143 15.81 15.97 -16.98
N ARG A 144 15.90 16.21 -15.66
CA ARG A 144 16.85 17.16 -15.04
C ARG A 144 16.67 18.59 -15.55
N VAL A 145 15.43 19.02 -15.75
CA VAL A 145 15.09 20.35 -16.23
C VAL A 145 14.25 21.11 -15.22
N TYR A 146 14.25 22.43 -15.33
CA TYR A 146 13.27 23.26 -14.64
C TYR A 146 11.88 22.97 -15.16
N SER A 147 10.89 23.25 -14.32
CA SER A 147 9.50 23.28 -14.75
C SER A 147 8.91 24.68 -14.60
N SER A 148 7.95 25.00 -15.44
CA SER A 148 7.16 26.23 -15.41
C SER A 148 5.80 26.00 -16.06
N SER A 149 4.97 27.02 -16.14
CA SER A 149 3.72 26.99 -16.90
C SER A 149 3.90 26.68 -18.40
N GLU A 150 5.12 26.73 -18.92
CA GLU A 150 5.45 26.44 -20.32
C GLU A 150 5.77 24.97 -20.54
N GLY A 151 6.04 24.20 -19.48
CA GLY A 151 6.34 22.78 -19.55
C GLY A 151 7.21 22.24 -18.43
N CYS A 152 7.52 20.93 -18.51
CA CYS A 152 8.27 20.23 -17.49
C CYS A 152 9.24 19.16 -18.05
N SER A 153 9.53 19.17 -19.35
CA SER A 153 10.42 18.19 -19.99
C SER A 153 11.44 18.86 -20.92
N ALA A 154 12.54 18.14 -21.20
CA ALA A 154 13.55 18.59 -22.16
C ALA A 154 12.97 18.70 -23.58
N ALA A 155 12.02 17.85 -23.94
CA ALA A 155 11.35 17.88 -25.25
C ALA A 155 10.52 19.17 -25.47
N GLN A 156 10.11 19.83 -24.38
CA GLN A 156 9.42 21.13 -24.40
C GLN A 156 10.41 22.33 -24.38
N GLY A 157 11.72 22.07 -24.47
CA GLY A 157 12.74 23.11 -24.48
C GLY A 157 13.06 23.69 -23.09
N MET A 158 12.65 23.03 -22.01
CA MET A 158 12.94 23.48 -20.66
C MET A 158 14.45 23.43 -20.37
N GLN A 159 14.94 24.45 -19.65
CA GLN A 159 16.35 24.58 -19.32
C GLN A 159 16.80 23.49 -18.34
N ALA A 160 18.01 22.94 -18.56
CA ALA A 160 18.62 21.99 -17.66
C ALA A 160 18.94 22.63 -16.29
N VAL A 161 18.70 21.87 -15.21
CA VAL A 161 19.08 22.30 -13.85
C VAL A 161 20.59 22.13 -13.64
N PRO A 162 21.22 22.90 -12.72
CA PRO A 162 22.63 22.75 -12.40
C PRO A 162 22.98 21.31 -11.99
N GLY A 163 24.16 20.83 -12.48
CA GLY A 163 24.83 19.62 -12.04
C GLY A 163 26.09 19.96 -11.23
N GLY A 164 27.17 19.15 -11.40
CA GLY A 164 28.47 19.42 -10.81
C GLY A 164 28.52 19.32 -9.29
N GLY A 165 27.76 18.41 -8.70
CA GLY A 165 27.68 18.19 -7.27
C GLY A 165 26.53 18.96 -6.59
N ALA A 166 25.60 19.54 -7.35
CA ALA A 166 24.45 20.24 -6.79
C ALA A 166 23.54 19.28 -6.02
N THR A 167 23.12 19.70 -4.82
CA THR A 167 22.27 18.92 -3.94
C THR A 167 20.81 19.34 -4.07
N TYR A 168 19.96 18.37 -4.27
CA TYR A 168 18.52 18.53 -4.42
C TYR A 168 17.76 17.74 -3.35
N LYS A 169 16.49 18.10 -3.19
CA LYS A 169 15.54 17.43 -2.32
C LYS A 169 14.29 17.11 -3.11
N LEU A 170 13.88 15.85 -3.09
CA LEU A 170 12.61 15.39 -3.62
C LEU A 170 11.58 15.32 -2.50
N LYS A 171 10.38 15.79 -2.79
CA LYS A 171 9.17 15.62 -1.98
C LYS A 171 8.06 15.04 -2.86
N ALA A 172 7.32 14.08 -2.34
CA ALA A 172 6.11 13.56 -2.95
C ALA A 172 4.87 14.03 -2.17
N GLU A 173 3.78 14.22 -2.88
CA GLU A 173 2.45 14.45 -2.31
C GLU A 173 1.46 13.55 -3.03
N VAL A 174 0.64 12.80 -2.26
CA VAL A 174 -0.40 11.92 -2.78
C VAL A 174 -1.67 12.10 -1.96
N ASN A 175 -2.73 12.55 -2.60
CA ASN A 175 -4.04 12.79 -1.98
C ASN A 175 -3.95 13.63 -0.68
N GLY A 176 -3.09 14.67 -0.70
CA GLY A 176 -2.85 15.57 0.44
C GLY A 176 -1.89 15.04 1.52
N VAL A 177 -1.44 13.78 1.42
CA VAL A 177 -0.36 13.26 2.27
C VAL A 177 0.99 13.65 1.68
N ILE A 178 1.87 14.21 2.48
CA ILE A 178 3.17 14.76 2.06
C ILE A 178 4.29 13.93 2.68
N SER A 179 5.31 13.57 1.87
CA SER A 179 6.48 12.84 2.34
C SER A 179 7.48 13.76 3.04
N GLU A 180 8.41 13.15 3.79
CA GLU A 180 9.67 13.80 4.13
C GLU A 180 10.52 14.06 2.87
N ASP A 181 11.51 14.97 2.99
CA ASP A 181 12.45 15.29 1.93
C ASP A 181 13.48 14.17 1.73
N VAL A 182 13.69 13.75 0.49
CA VAL A 182 14.77 12.82 0.11
C VAL A 182 15.87 13.59 -0.62
N ARG A 183 17.09 13.56 -0.08
CA ARG A 183 18.25 14.26 -0.67
C ARG A 183 18.92 13.40 -1.75
N PHE A 184 19.34 14.06 -2.82
CA PHE A 184 20.16 13.46 -3.87
C PHE A 184 21.09 14.51 -4.50
N ILE A 185 22.09 14.04 -5.24
CA ILE A 185 23.14 14.86 -5.85
C ILE A 185 23.14 14.63 -7.36
N LEU A 186 23.27 15.71 -8.12
CA LEU A 186 23.51 15.70 -9.58
C LEU A 186 24.94 16.13 -9.88
N ASN A 187 25.73 15.25 -10.48
CA ASN A 187 27.07 15.58 -10.98
C ASN A 187 27.03 16.04 -12.45
#